data_f2987672d52de9a83b4afed250eb6ca1
#
_entry.id   f2987672d52de9a83b4afed250eb6ca1
#
_cell.length_a   1.000
_cell.length_b   1.000
_cell.length_c   1.000
_cell.angle_alpha   90.00
_cell.angle_beta   90.00
_cell.angle_gamma   90.00
#
_symmetry.space_group_name_H-M   'P 1'
#
loop_
_entity.id
_entity.type
_entity.pdbx_description
1 polymer ?
#
loop_
_entity_poly.entity_id
_entity_poly.type
_entity_poly.pdbx_seq_one_letter_code
_entity_poly.pdbx_strand_id
1 'polypeptide(L)'
;MKILIFDLGKNTSNESLTQEIKSYYMEKDKQAEVAVYHSSETEMKDCIGCWSCWWKNPGTCALSDDAYKWYQEYINSDEVVILFHTENGFIDGRGKTFLDRLIQHYLPYIKIRNGECSHLKRYHKYPVLNFYIKKSGLSDEEIEVIKNYLARTAYHFHSTCKELLYENKRIHRIDLECTKPMAEVLGKKVTERKTTGKWVIYNGSPRGNHSNSKIIIEKIIAGMKEQGAECIEVRNLINGKEHQVWAEDFSSSENNLFVFPLYVHAMPGSVMKFLERLKPINNKHVHMAFFVQSGFPETSQSYYLRPYLELITKRLGTSFDGTIIKGGVEGIQAKPEKANKKFFDQMERLGRTYASKGIMDLDLKKEYEKSEYLSKGVQILFSLLSFTGLTNYYWNSNLKKNGAYGKRFAKPYN
;
A
#
# COMPACT_ATOMS: atom_id res chain seq x y z
N MET A 1 15.69 -21.29 -18.67
CA MET A 1 15.21 -20.18 -17.82
C MET A 1 13.73 -20.35 -17.56
N LYS A 2 13.28 -20.24 -16.30
CA LYS A 2 11.85 -20.34 -15.94
C LYS A 2 11.23 -18.93 -15.85
N ILE A 3 10.22 -18.68 -16.67
CA ILE A 3 9.54 -17.38 -16.78
C ILE A 3 8.08 -17.57 -16.44
N LEU A 4 7.56 -16.69 -15.61
CA LEU A 4 6.18 -16.70 -15.17
C LEU A 4 5.49 -15.41 -15.57
N ILE A 5 4.36 -15.51 -16.24
CA ILE A 5 3.52 -14.38 -16.65
C ILE A 5 2.24 -14.41 -15.82
N PHE A 6 2.01 -13.35 -15.03
CA PHE A 6 0.74 -13.11 -14.35
C PHE A 6 -0.06 -12.05 -15.10
N ASP A 7 -1.13 -12.47 -15.75
CA ASP A 7 -2.13 -11.55 -16.30
C ASP A 7 -3.16 -11.24 -15.21
N LEU A 8 -3.07 -10.03 -14.66
CA LEU A 8 -3.97 -9.55 -13.61
C LEU A 8 -5.18 -8.79 -14.15
N GLY A 9 -5.42 -8.82 -15.46
CA GLY A 9 -6.59 -8.22 -16.11
C GLY A 9 -7.92 -8.83 -15.63
N LYS A 10 -8.98 -8.04 -15.73
CA LYS A 10 -10.35 -8.48 -15.34
C LYS A 10 -10.99 -9.42 -16.37
N ASN A 11 -10.52 -9.39 -17.61
CA ASN A 11 -11.06 -10.15 -18.74
C ASN A 11 -9.93 -10.72 -19.58
N THR A 12 -10.23 -11.63 -20.51
CA THR A 12 -9.31 -12.20 -21.52
C THR A 12 -8.69 -11.17 -22.48
N SER A 13 -8.97 -9.88 -22.26
CA SER A 13 -8.55 -8.76 -23.14
C SER A 13 -7.03 -8.60 -23.32
N ASN A 14 -6.22 -9.27 -22.50
CA ASN A 14 -4.75 -9.25 -22.60
C ASN A 14 -4.17 -10.49 -23.28
N GLU A 15 -4.99 -11.39 -23.79
CA GLU A 15 -4.52 -12.66 -24.37
C GLU A 15 -3.51 -12.45 -25.52
N SER A 16 -3.78 -11.50 -26.42
CA SER A 16 -2.85 -11.15 -27.50
C SER A 16 -1.49 -10.66 -26.96
N LEU A 17 -1.51 -9.76 -25.97
CA LEU A 17 -0.29 -9.25 -25.32
C LEU A 17 0.45 -10.37 -24.59
N THR A 18 -0.28 -11.23 -23.90
CA THR A 18 0.30 -12.38 -23.18
C THR A 18 1.00 -13.34 -24.15
N GLN A 19 0.40 -13.61 -25.30
CA GLN A 19 1.02 -14.45 -26.35
C GLN A 19 2.24 -13.77 -26.97
N GLU A 20 2.18 -12.47 -27.24
CA GLU A 20 3.34 -11.70 -27.72
C GLU A 20 4.52 -11.78 -26.76
N ILE A 21 4.26 -11.56 -25.46
CA ILE A 21 5.30 -11.65 -24.41
C ILE A 21 5.86 -13.07 -24.33
N LYS A 22 5.00 -14.09 -24.38
CA LYS A 22 5.41 -15.48 -24.39
C LYS A 22 6.32 -15.78 -25.58
N SER A 23 5.93 -15.38 -26.78
CA SER A 23 6.72 -15.56 -28.01
C SER A 23 8.08 -14.87 -27.89
N TYR A 24 8.12 -13.63 -27.39
CA TYR A 24 9.37 -12.89 -27.16
C TYR A 24 10.37 -13.67 -26.31
N TYR A 25 9.91 -14.27 -25.20
CA TYR A 25 10.81 -15.04 -24.34
C TYR A 25 11.25 -16.36 -24.96
N MET A 26 10.37 -17.04 -25.71
CA MET A 26 10.69 -18.29 -26.39
C MET A 26 11.65 -18.09 -27.58
N GLU A 27 11.56 -16.95 -28.26
CA GLU A 27 12.52 -16.57 -29.30
C GLU A 27 13.90 -16.26 -28.73
N LYS A 28 13.94 -15.58 -27.58
CA LYS A 28 15.18 -15.19 -26.91
C LYS A 28 15.93 -16.38 -26.28
N ASP A 29 15.20 -17.35 -25.78
CA ASP A 29 15.73 -18.59 -25.21
C ASP A 29 14.80 -19.75 -25.58
N LYS A 30 15.20 -20.55 -26.57
CA LYS A 30 14.42 -21.72 -27.05
C LYS A 30 14.20 -22.79 -25.98
N GLN A 31 14.95 -22.74 -24.88
CA GLN A 31 14.81 -23.64 -23.72
C GLN A 31 14.04 -22.97 -22.58
N ALA A 32 13.48 -21.78 -22.79
CA ALA A 32 12.69 -21.09 -21.77
C ALA A 32 11.40 -21.88 -21.49
N GLU A 33 11.14 -22.14 -20.23
CA GLU A 33 9.87 -22.63 -19.73
C GLU A 33 9.01 -21.43 -19.36
N VAL A 34 7.94 -21.18 -20.12
CA VAL A 34 7.05 -20.02 -19.93
C VAL A 34 5.68 -20.49 -19.49
N ALA A 35 5.30 -20.20 -18.25
CA ALA A 35 3.97 -20.44 -17.72
C ALA A 35 3.16 -19.14 -17.63
N VAL A 36 1.86 -19.23 -17.89
CA VAL A 36 0.92 -18.10 -17.85
C VAL A 36 -0.18 -18.40 -16.84
N TYR A 37 -0.51 -17.41 -16.01
CA TYR A 37 -1.61 -17.46 -15.07
C TYR A 37 -2.53 -16.26 -15.28
N HIS A 38 -3.82 -16.55 -15.48
CA HIS A 38 -4.84 -15.52 -15.66
C HIS A 38 -5.66 -15.34 -14.38
N SER A 39 -5.76 -14.11 -13.93
CA SER A 39 -6.52 -13.80 -12.70
C SER A 39 -8.04 -13.93 -12.87
N SER A 40 -8.54 -13.94 -14.10
CA SER A 40 -9.94 -14.20 -14.40
C SER A 40 -10.38 -15.63 -14.05
N GLU A 41 -9.43 -16.57 -14.03
CA GLU A 41 -9.65 -17.99 -13.78
C GLU A 41 -9.33 -18.40 -12.33
N THR A 42 -8.98 -17.43 -11.47
CA THR A 42 -8.43 -17.71 -10.14
C THR A 42 -9.14 -16.89 -9.08
N GLU A 43 -9.68 -17.55 -8.06
CA GLU A 43 -10.13 -16.86 -6.85
C GLU A 43 -8.89 -16.35 -6.08
N MET A 44 -8.81 -15.04 -5.89
CA MET A 44 -7.78 -14.39 -5.10
C MET A 44 -8.39 -13.44 -4.07
N LYS A 45 -8.38 -13.86 -2.81
CA LYS A 45 -8.90 -13.08 -1.67
C LYS A 45 -7.93 -11.96 -1.28
N ASP A 46 -8.48 -10.85 -0.80
CA ASP A 46 -7.68 -9.74 -0.29
C ASP A 46 -6.88 -10.14 0.95
N CYS A 47 -5.68 -9.56 1.09
CA CYS A 47 -4.91 -9.71 2.32
C CYS A 47 -5.70 -9.11 3.49
N ILE A 48 -5.97 -9.90 4.52
CA ILE A 48 -6.71 -9.47 5.73
C ILE A 48 -5.79 -8.91 6.83
N GLY A 49 -4.49 -8.76 6.56
CA GLY A 49 -3.54 -8.19 7.51
C GLY A 49 -3.35 -8.98 8.79
N CYS A 50 -3.63 -10.28 8.79
CA CYS A 50 -3.57 -11.16 9.98
C CYS A 50 -2.14 -11.51 10.40
N TRP A 51 -1.15 -11.30 9.53
CA TRP A 51 0.26 -11.66 9.70
C TRP A 51 0.53 -13.11 10.08
N SER A 52 -0.43 -14.01 9.86
CA SER A 52 -0.26 -15.44 10.09
C SER A 52 0.95 -16.00 9.36
N CYS A 53 1.23 -15.51 8.15
CA CYS A 53 2.41 -15.86 7.35
C CYS A 53 3.76 -15.44 7.98
N TRP A 54 3.74 -14.69 9.08
CA TRP A 54 4.93 -14.30 9.82
C TRP A 54 5.05 -14.95 11.18
N TRP A 55 3.92 -15.20 11.90
CA TRP A 55 3.99 -15.68 13.29
C TRP A 55 3.24 -16.97 13.58
N LYS A 56 2.33 -17.44 12.70
CA LYS A 56 1.59 -18.69 12.91
C LYS A 56 1.98 -19.77 11.90
N ASN A 57 2.04 -19.39 10.62
CA ASN A 57 2.44 -20.26 9.51
C ASN A 57 3.60 -19.60 8.72
N PRO A 58 4.83 -19.53 9.30
CA PRO A 58 5.91 -18.77 8.68
C PRO A 58 6.16 -19.14 7.23
N GLY A 59 5.97 -18.17 6.32
CA GLY A 59 6.17 -18.30 4.89
C GLY A 59 4.93 -18.72 4.10
N THR A 60 3.78 -19.01 4.76
CA THR A 60 2.56 -19.44 4.07
C THR A 60 1.37 -18.58 4.47
N CYS A 61 0.60 -18.11 3.48
CA CYS A 61 -0.63 -17.35 3.74
C CYS A 61 -1.69 -18.23 4.40
N ALA A 62 -2.48 -17.66 5.33
CA ALA A 62 -3.57 -18.35 5.98
C ALA A 62 -4.86 -18.43 5.15
N LEU A 63 -4.95 -17.63 4.08
CA LEU A 63 -6.10 -17.66 3.20
C LEU A 63 -6.06 -18.89 2.30
N SER A 64 -7.12 -19.65 2.31
CA SER A 64 -7.32 -20.76 1.39
C SER A 64 -8.03 -20.24 0.15
N ASP A 65 -7.29 -20.17 -0.96
CA ASP A 65 -7.78 -19.80 -2.28
C ASP A 65 -6.82 -20.34 -3.36
N ASP A 66 -7.18 -20.18 -4.63
CA ASP A 66 -6.40 -20.71 -5.75
C ASP A 66 -5.05 -20.01 -5.94
N ALA A 67 -4.89 -18.82 -5.40
CA ALA A 67 -3.66 -18.03 -5.55
C ALA A 67 -2.45 -18.64 -4.81
N TYR A 68 -2.62 -19.66 -3.96
CA TYR A 68 -1.52 -20.35 -3.29
C TYR A 68 -0.45 -20.82 -4.29
N LYS A 69 -0.86 -21.46 -5.37
CA LYS A 69 0.02 -21.96 -6.42
C LYS A 69 0.80 -20.83 -7.10
N TRP A 70 0.20 -19.67 -7.26
CA TRP A 70 0.85 -18.49 -7.85
C TRP A 70 2.04 -18.01 -7.02
N TYR A 71 1.88 -17.97 -5.69
CA TYR A 71 2.95 -17.53 -4.80
C TYR A 71 4.09 -18.54 -4.71
N GLN A 72 3.78 -19.84 -4.83
CA GLN A 72 4.80 -20.88 -4.96
C GLN A 72 5.58 -20.74 -6.26
N GLU A 73 4.90 -20.56 -7.38
CA GLU A 73 5.54 -20.41 -8.69
C GLU A 73 6.33 -19.10 -8.79
N TYR A 74 5.85 -18.01 -8.18
CA TYR A 74 6.55 -16.73 -8.12
C TYR A 74 7.97 -16.88 -7.61
N ILE A 75 8.17 -17.52 -6.46
CA ILE A 75 9.50 -17.62 -5.85
C ILE A 75 10.42 -18.61 -6.56
N ASN A 76 9.85 -19.55 -7.30
CA ASN A 76 10.58 -20.59 -8.03
C ASN A 76 10.89 -20.21 -9.49
N SER A 77 10.61 -18.98 -9.90
CA SER A 77 10.89 -18.47 -11.23
C SER A 77 12.17 -17.64 -11.29
N ASP A 78 12.77 -17.57 -12.47
CA ASP A 78 13.94 -16.72 -12.74
C ASP A 78 13.51 -15.29 -13.06
N GLU A 79 12.49 -15.15 -13.89
CA GLU A 79 11.85 -13.86 -14.22
C GLU A 79 10.33 -13.98 -14.05
N VAL A 80 9.73 -12.90 -13.57
CA VAL A 80 8.28 -12.76 -13.43
C VAL A 80 7.83 -11.53 -14.18
N VAL A 81 6.86 -11.72 -15.05
CA VAL A 81 6.19 -10.66 -15.80
C VAL A 81 4.81 -10.46 -15.19
N ILE A 82 4.48 -9.25 -14.78
CA ILE A 82 3.18 -8.91 -14.22
C ILE A 82 2.48 -7.89 -15.10
N LEU A 83 1.35 -8.31 -15.69
CA LEU A 83 0.50 -7.45 -16.48
C LEU A 83 -0.56 -6.84 -15.58
N PHE A 84 -0.44 -5.54 -15.30
CA PHE A 84 -1.42 -4.81 -14.51
C PHE A 84 -2.50 -4.19 -15.39
N HIS A 85 -3.72 -4.29 -14.91
CA HIS A 85 -4.78 -3.39 -15.32
C HIS A 85 -4.66 -2.08 -14.52
N THR A 86 -5.08 -0.97 -15.13
CA THR A 86 -5.08 0.34 -14.46
C THR A 86 -6.49 0.89 -14.41
N GLU A 87 -6.86 1.45 -13.27
CA GLU A 87 -8.16 2.08 -13.03
C GLU A 87 -7.96 3.32 -12.17
N ASN A 88 -8.69 4.38 -12.46
CA ASN A 88 -8.60 5.64 -11.72
C ASN A 88 -7.16 6.15 -11.48
N GLY A 89 -6.28 6.02 -12.51
CA GLY A 89 -4.94 6.59 -12.50
C GLY A 89 -3.87 5.76 -11.80
N PHE A 90 -4.16 4.52 -11.41
CA PHE A 90 -3.19 3.62 -10.76
C PHE A 90 -3.40 2.16 -11.14
N ILE A 91 -2.55 1.24 -10.63
CA ILE A 91 -2.82 -0.19 -10.76
C ILE A 91 -4.11 -0.53 -10.04
N ASP A 92 -4.87 -1.49 -10.56
CA ASP A 92 -6.15 -1.88 -10.00
C ASP A 92 -6.02 -2.64 -8.66
N GLY A 93 -7.14 -2.79 -7.94
CA GLY A 93 -7.17 -3.46 -6.65
C GLY A 93 -6.85 -4.95 -6.72
N ARG A 94 -7.03 -5.60 -7.87
CA ARG A 94 -6.63 -6.99 -8.07
C ARG A 94 -5.11 -7.10 -8.15
N GLY A 95 -4.47 -6.25 -8.94
CA GLY A 95 -3.02 -6.16 -9.01
C GLY A 95 -2.42 -5.83 -7.65
N LYS A 96 -3.04 -4.90 -6.92
CA LYS A 96 -2.62 -4.56 -5.56
C LYS A 96 -2.79 -5.70 -4.57
N THR A 97 -3.90 -6.44 -4.62
CA THR A 97 -4.12 -7.66 -3.81
C THR A 97 -3.03 -8.70 -4.03
N PHE A 98 -2.62 -8.91 -5.28
CA PHE A 98 -1.52 -9.82 -5.60
C PHE A 98 -0.23 -9.38 -4.91
N LEU A 99 0.15 -8.11 -5.04
CA LEU A 99 1.36 -7.57 -4.42
C LEU A 99 1.30 -7.59 -2.89
N ASP A 100 0.16 -7.28 -2.28
CA ASP A 100 -0.01 -7.29 -0.82
C ASP A 100 0.25 -8.68 -0.21
N ARG A 101 -0.06 -9.73 -0.93
CA ARG A 101 0.11 -11.10 -0.45
C ARG A 101 1.50 -11.68 -0.67
N LEU A 102 2.36 -11.02 -1.46
CA LEU A 102 3.76 -11.40 -1.62
C LEU A 102 4.57 -11.24 -0.32
N ILE A 103 4.03 -10.56 0.69
CA ILE A 103 4.66 -10.37 2.01
C ILE A 103 5.07 -11.70 2.68
N GLN A 104 4.41 -12.82 2.38
CA GLN A 104 4.76 -14.14 2.89
C GLN A 104 6.16 -14.61 2.48
N HIS A 105 6.71 -14.06 1.39
CA HIS A 105 8.06 -14.39 0.90
C HIS A 105 9.17 -13.66 1.65
N TYR A 106 8.83 -12.82 2.64
CA TYR A 106 9.78 -12.05 3.43
C TYR A 106 9.68 -12.43 4.91
N LEU A 107 10.76 -12.19 5.64
CA LEU A 107 10.77 -12.35 7.10
C LEU A 107 10.18 -11.10 7.77
N PRO A 108 9.54 -11.23 8.94
CA PRO A 108 9.06 -10.07 9.70
C PRO A 108 10.20 -9.21 10.25
N TYR A 109 11.40 -9.74 10.28
CA TYR A 109 12.59 -9.08 10.77
C TYR A 109 13.01 -7.93 9.86
N ILE A 110 13.59 -6.90 10.45
CA ILE A 110 13.90 -5.64 9.78
C ILE A 110 15.41 -5.43 9.77
N LYS A 111 15.92 -4.88 8.70
CA LYS A 111 17.25 -4.27 8.58
C LYS A 111 17.11 -2.86 8.01
N ILE A 112 18.14 -2.05 8.20
CA ILE A 112 18.25 -0.77 7.52
C ILE A 112 18.99 -0.97 6.20
N ARG A 113 18.43 -0.41 5.13
CA ARG A 113 19.00 -0.41 3.79
C ARG A 113 18.85 0.98 3.19
N ASN A 114 19.96 1.64 2.87
CA ASN A 114 19.96 3.01 2.33
C ASN A 114 19.17 4.03 3.16
N GLY A 115 19.25 3.94 4.49
CA GLY A 115 18.55 4.84 5.41
C GLY A 115 17.09 4.51 5.69
N GLU A 116 16.58 3.39 5.17
CA GLU A 116 15.19 2.95 5.35
C GLU A 116 15.09 1.56 5.95
N CYS A 117 13.98 1.28 6.62
CA CYS A 117 13.64 -0.06 7.07
C CYS A 117 13.28 -0.97 5.89
N SER A 118 13.78 -2.18 5.92
CA SER A 118 13.48 -3.21 4.92
C SER A 118 13.35 -4.58 5.60
N HIS A 119 12.38 -5.37 5.17
CA HIS A 119 12.25 -6.75 5.63
C HIS A 119 13.41 -7.61 5.14
N LEU A 120 13.81 -8.59 5.96
CA LEU A 120 14.85 -9.54 5.57
C LEU A 120 14.34 -10.54 4.54
N LYS A 121 15.26 -11.00 3.69
CA LYS A 121 15.00 -12.09 2.74
C LYS A 121 14.64 -13.38 3.47
N ARG A 122 13.61 -14.09 2.99
CA ARG A 122 13.29 -15.47 3.41
C ARG A 122 14.01 -16.49 2.52
N TYR A 123 14.09 -16.19 1.22
CA TYR A 123 14.71 -17.04 0.20
C TYR A 123 16.07 -16.49 -0.24
N HIS A 124 16.90 -17.35 -0.81
CA HIS A 124 18.22 -16.93 -1.30
C HIS A 124 18.11 -16.11 -2.58
N LYS A 125 17.18 -16.50 -3.47
CA LYS A 125 16.93 -15.86 -4.76
C LYS A 125 15.50 -15.32 -4.81
N TYR A 126 15.33 -14.23 -5.53
CA TYR A 126 14.04 -13.67 -5.91
C TYR A 126 14.03 -13.44 -7.41
N PRO A 127 12.88 -13.58 -8.09
CA PRO A 127 12.81 -13.38 -9.53
C PRO A 127 13.13 -11.94 -9.92
N VAL A 128 13.63 -11.75 -11.13
CA VAL A 128 13.67 -10.44 -11.78
C VAL A 128 12.22 -10.05 -12.11
N LEU A 129 11.83 -8.80 -11.85
CA LEU A 129 10.48 -8.32 -12.13
C LEU A 129 10.44 -7.51 -13.41
N ASN A 130 9.45 -7.82 -14.24
CA ASN A 130 9.06 -7.05 -15.40
C ASN A 130 7.60 -6.67 -15.24
N PHE A 131 7.26 -5.41 -15.53
CA PHE A 131 5.92 -4.91 -15.35
C PHE A 131 5.35 -4.40 -16.67
N TYR A 132 4.10 -4.71 -16.92
CA TYR A 132 3.35 -4.20 -18.06
C TYR A 132 2.10 -3.52 -17.56
N ILE A 133 1.88 -2.28 -17.97
CA ILE A 133 0.69 -1.51 -17.65
C ILE A 133 -0.04 -1.14 -18.92
N LYS A 134 -1.37 -1.36 -18.93
CA LYS A 134 -2.22 -0.91 -20.01
C LYS A 134 -2.50 0.57 -19.82
N LYS A 135 -2.08 1.41 -20.77
CA LYS A 135 -2.36 2.84 -20.77
C LYS A 135 -3.77 3.08 -21.30
N SER A 136 -4.80 2.80 -20.54
CA SER A 136 -6.14 3.24 -20.89
C SER A 136 -6.46 4.57 -20.19
N GLY A 137 -6.19 5.69 -20.87
CA GLY A 137 -6.54 7.02 -20.36
C GLY A 137 -5.73 7.50 -19.16
N LEU A 138 -4.48 7.04 -18.99
CA LEU A 138 -3.54 7.58 -18.00
C LEU A 138 -2.87 8.86 -18.51
N SER A 139 -2.69 9.83 -17.62
CA SER A 139 -1.81 10.98 -17.87
C SER A 139 -0.33 10.60 -17.68
N ASP A 140 0.59 11.43 -18.19
CA ASP A 140 2.02 11.22 -18.00
C ASP A 140 2.42 11.31 -16.51
N GLU A 141 1.73 12.15 -15.72
CA GLU A 141 1.92 12.25 -14.26
C GLU A 141 1.54 10.93 -13.57
N GLU A 142 0.41 10.32 -13.94
CA GLU A 142 -0.03 9.04 -13.40
C GLU A 142 0.91 7.89 -13.78
N ILE A 143 1.40 7.89 -15.02
CA ILE A 143 2.40 6.91 -15.47
C ILE A 143 3.69 7.03 -14.65
N GLU A 144 4.17 8.25 -14.38
CA GLU A 144 5.37 8.45 -13.59
C GLU A 144 5.18 7.99 -12.13
N VAL A 145 4.00 8.22 -11.54
CA VAL A 145 3.65 7.70 -10.20
C VAL A 145 3.66 6.18 -10.19
N ILE A 146 3.04 5.53 -11.17
CA ILE A 146 3.00 4.06 -11.26
C ILE A 146 4.40 3.50 -11.44
N LYS A 147 5.20 4.08 -12.33
CA LYS A 147 6.59 3.69 -12.59
C LYS A 147 7.42 3.72 -11.30
N ASN A 148 7.33 4.82 -10.57
CA ASN A 148 8.07 4.99 -9.31
C ASN A 148 7.58 4.01 -8.23
N TYR A 149 6.28 3.79 -8.13
CA TYR A 149 5.69 2.79 -7.24
C TYR A 149 6.19 1.37 -7.54
N LEU A 150 6.21 0.97 -8.81
CA LEU A 150 6.65 -0.37 -9.21
C LEU A 150 8.16 -0.57 -9.00
N ALA A 151 8.98 0.46 -9.30
CA ALA A 151 10.40 0.44 -9.01
C ALA A 151 10.68 0.26 -7.51
N ARG A 152 9.94 1.00 -6.67
CA ARG A 152 10.05 0.89 -5.21
C ARG A 152 9.59 -0.48 -4.71
N THR A 153 8.53 -1.01 -5.26
CA THR A 153 8.03 -2.36 -4.94
C THR A 153 9.10 -3.41 -5.26
N ALA A 154 9.71 -3.36 -6.45
CA ALA A 154 10.80 -4.27 -6.82
C ALA A 154 11.99 -4.16 -5.85
N TYR A 155 12.39 -2.93 -5.50
CA TYR A 155 13.48 -2.69 -4.54
C TYR A 155 13.22 -3.36 -3.19
N HIS A 156 12.05 -3.17 -2.59
CA HIS A 156 11.70 -3.75 -1.29
C HIS A 156 11.43 -5.26 -1.37
N PHE A 157 11.06 -5.76 -2.54
CA PHE A 157 10.95 -7.18 -2.81
C PHE A 157 12.30 -7.85 -3.11
N HIS A 158 13.41 -7.13 -2.86
CA HIS A 158 14.77 -7.63 -3.10
C HIS A 158 14.98 -8.13 -4.54
N SER A 159 14.22 -7.58 -5.46
CA SER A 159 14.27 -7.83 -6.89
C SER A 159 14.80 -6.61 -7.64
N THR A 160 15.12 -6.82 -8.90
CA THR A 160 15.36 -5.72 -9.84
C THR A 160 14.15 -5.60 -10.76
N CYS A 161 13.75 -4.37 -11.07
CA CYS A 161 12.81 -4.12 -12.15
C CYS A 161 13.62 -3.97 -13.44
N LYS A 162 13.49 -4.93 -14.35
CA LYS A 162 14.26 -4.94 -15.60
C LYS A 162 13.56 -4.16 -16.70
N GLU A 163 12.28 -4.38 -16.86
CA GLU A 163 11.50 -3.72 -17.89
C GLU A 163 10.14 -3.25 -17.36
N LEU A 164 9.72 -2.09 -17.84
CA LEU A 164 8.37 -1.59 -17.75
C LEU A 164 7.89 -1.28 -19.16
N LEU A 165 6.78 -1.84 -19.57
CA LEU A 165 6.16 -1.58 -20.88
C LEU A 165 4.80 -0.90 -20.70
N TYR A 166 4.59 0.19 -21.41
CA TYR A 166 3.27 0.80 -21.60
C TYR A 166 3.20 1.43 -22.99
N GLU A 167 2.08 1.21 -23.72
CA GLU A 167 1.85 1.78 -25.07
C GLU A 167 3.06 1.69 -26.02
N ASN A 168 3.62 0.51 -26.17
CA ASN A 168 4.80 0.26 -27.02
C ASN A 168 6.07 1.01 -26.59
N LYS A 169 6.05 1.74 -25.46
CA LYS A 169 7.27 2.26 -24.83
C LYS A 169 7.84 1.22 -23.90
N ARG A 170 9.07 0.81 -24.17
CA ARG A 170 9.84 -0.08 -23.32
C ARG A 170 10.86 0.73 -22.54
N ILE A 171 10.76 0.69 -21.21
CA ILE A 171 11.72 1.30 -20.30
C ILE A 171 12.57 0.18 -19.73
N HIS A 172 13.85 0.15 -20.09
CA HIS A 172 14.79 -0.80 -19.54
C HIS A 172 15.30 -0.27 -18.20
N ARG A 173 15.30 -1.12 -17.18
CA ARG A 173 15.83 -0.89 -15.85
C ARG A 173 15.43 0.45 -15.23
N ILE A 174 14.57 0.37 -14.25
CA ILE A 174 14.15 1.52 -13.44
C ILE A 174 15.04 1.57 -12.20
N ASP A 175 15.94 2.55 -12.14
CA ASP A 175 16.77 2.80 -10.96
C ASP A 175 16.03 3.70 -9.98
N LEU A 176 15.99 3.32 -8.70
CA LEU A 176 15.37 4.11 -7.64
C LEU A 176 16.06 5.45 -7.40
N GLU A 177 17.36 5.54 -7.67
CA GLU A 177 18.09 6.79 -7.55
C GLU A 177 17.60 7.86 -8.54
N CYS A 178 17.01 7.44 -9.66
CA CYS A 178 16.37 8.34 -10.63
C CYS A 178 14.94 8.72 -10.22
N THR A 179 14.37 8.06 -9.23
CA THR A 179 13.00 8.30 -8.77
C THR A 179 12.98 9.30 -7.62
N LYS A 180 13.26 10.56 -7.92
CA LYS A 180 13.01 11.62 -6.94
C LYS A 180 11.51 11.73 -6.70
N PRO A 181 11.08 11.94 -5.44
CA PRO A 181 9.66 12.12 -5.15
C PRO A 181 9.10 13.29 -5.95
N MET A 182 7.96 13.12 -6.58
CA MET A 182 7.22 14.21 -7.22
C MET A 182 6.68 15.24 -6.20
N ALA A 183 7.04 15.14 -4.93
CA ALA A 183 6.51 15.97 -3.85
C ALA A 183 6.72 17.48 -4.05
N GLU A 184 7.69 17.88 -4.86
CA GLU A 184 7.90 19.28 -5.23
C GLU A 184 6.95 19.77 -6.34
N VAL A 185 6.37 18.86 -7.13
CA VAL A 185 5.58 19.21 -8.31
C VAL A 185 4.12 19.46 -7.96
N LEU A 186 3.60 18.81 -6.92
CA LEU A 186 2.18 18.83 -6.55
C LEU A 186 1.87 19.65 -5.29
N GLY A 187 2.76 20.51 -4.85
CA GLY A 187 2.57 21.34 -3.67
C GLY A 187 1.56 22.48 -3.85
N LYS A 188 0.36 22.18 -4.35
CA LYS A 188 -0.71 23.19 -4.31
C LYS A 188 -1.05 23.50 -2.86
N LYS A 189 -1.01 24.79 -2.53
CA LYS A 189 -1.42 25.30 -1.22
C LYS A 189 -2.89 24.95 -1.01
N VAL A 190 -3.16 24.04 -0.09
CA VAL A 190 -4.52 23.70 0.31
C VAL A 190 -5.09 24.92 1.05
N THR A 191 -6.29 25.35 0.70
CA THR A 191 -6.91 26.56 1.24
C THR A 191 -7.85 26.18 2.37
N GLU A 192 -7.73 26.86 3.52
CA GLU A 192 -8.65 26.70 4.63
C GLU A 192 -10.09 27.03 4.20
N ARG A 193 -11.04 26.26 4.74
CA ARG A 193 -12.47 26.44 4.50
C ARG A 193 -13.27 26.19 5.77
N LYS A 194 -14.43 26.79 5.86
CA LYS A 194 -15.41 26.40 6.87
C LYS A 194 -15.98 25.03 6.49
N THR A 195 -15.98 24.11 7.43
CA THR A 195 -16.57 22.79 7.21
C THR A 195 -18.04 22.81 7.57
N THR A 196 -18.84 22.15 6.76
CA THR A 196 -20.28 21.96 6.94
C THR A 196 -20.66 20.55 6.51
N GLY A 197 -21.88 20.14 6.77
CA GLY A 197 -22.45 18.93 6.19
C GLY A 197 -21.97 17.60 6.79
N LYS A 198 -22.20 16.54 6.03
CA LYS A 198 -21.93 15.15 6.42
C LYS A 198 -20.45 14.81 6.31
N TRP A 199 -19.97 14.03 7.29
CA TRP A 199 -18.64 13.46 7.30
C TRP A 199 -18.72 11.96 7.09
N VAL A 200 -17.93 11.46 6.15
CA VAL A 200 -17.70 10.01 5.99
C VAL A 200 -16.24 9.71 6.18
N ILE A 201 -15.94 8.81 7.13
CA ILE A 201 -14.57 8.36 7.40
C ILE A 201 -14.44 6.91 6.93
N TYR A 202 -13.55 6.67 5.98
CA TYR A 202 -13.28 5.36 5.42
C TYR A 202 -12.12 4.70 6.16
N ASN A 203 -12.42 3.65 6.94
CA ASN A 203 -11.40 2.78 7.52
C ASN A 203 -10.91 1.80 6.44
N GLY A 204 -9.75 2.10 5.87
CA GLY A 204 -9.13 1.28 4.83
C GLY A 204 -8.23 0.17 5.35
N SER A 205 -8.27 -0.14 6.65
CA SER A 205 -7.47 -1.24 7.17
C SER A 205 -8.08 -2.61 6.84
N PRO A 206 -7.28 -3.56 6.30
CA PRO A 206 -7.73 -4.93 6.10
C PRO A 206 -8.14 -5.67 7.39
N ARG A 207 -7.75 -5.16 8.56
CA ARG A 207 -8.17 -5.68 9.88
C ARG A 207 -9.50 -5.11 10.39
N GLY A 208 -10.11 -4.20 9.65
CA GLY A 208 -11.39 -3.57 9.99
C GLY A 208 -11.41 -3.00 11.42
N ASN A 209 -12.36 -3.44 12.23
CA ASN A 209 -12.56 -2.96 13.60
C ASN A 209 -11.43 -3.36 14.59
N HIS A 210 -10.55 -4.29 14.22
CA HIS A 210 -9.42 -4.72 15.05
C HIS A 210 -8.09 -4.07 14.64
N SER A 211 -8.15 -2.89 14.05
CA SER A 211 -7.01 -2.22 13.44
C SER A 211 -6.52 -1.01 14.22
N ASN A 212 -5.26 -0.65 14.00
CA ASN A 212 -4.71 0.62 14.45
C ASN A 212 -5.47 1.81 13.82
N SER A 213 -5.91 1.67 12.57
CA SER A 213 -6.71 2.70 11.89
C SER A 213 -8.02 2.98 12.62
N LYS A 214 -8.68 1.96 13.19
CA LYS A 214 -9.90 2.15 13.99
C LYS A 214 -9.64 3.03 15.22
N ILE A 215 -8.55 2.76 15.96
CA ILE A 215 -8.16 3.55 17.14
C ILE A 215 -7.85 5.00 16.73
N ILE A 216 -7.13 5.18 15.63
CA ILE A 216 -6.82 6.51 15.08
C ILE A 216 -8.10 7.26 14.73
N ILE A 217 -9.03 6.61 14.04
CA ILE A 217 -10.32 7.19 13.64
C ILE A 217 -11.12 7.63 14.87
N GLU A 218 -11.17 6.82 15.92
CA GLU A 218 -11.88 7.16 17.16
C GLU A 218 -11.32 8.43 17.82
N LYS A 219 -9.98 8.57 17.83
CA LYS A 219 -9.33 9.76 18.38
C LYS A 219 -9.53 11.00 17.49
N ILE A 220 -9.48 10.84 16.17
CA ILE A 220 -9.81 11.93 15.23
C ILE A 220 -11.26 12.38 15.44
N ILE A 221 -12.22 11.45 15.52
CA ILE A 221 -13.64 11.75 15.75
C ILE A 221 -13.85 12.50 17.08
N ALA A 222 -13.15 12.08 18.15
CA ALA A 222 -13.22 12.78 19.43
C ALA A 222 -12.88 14.26 19.27
N GLY A 223 -11.76 14.58 18.62
CA GLY A 223 -11.37 15.95 18.34
C GLY A 223 -12.32 16.69 17.39
N MET A 224 -12.89 16.02 16.38
CA MET A 224 -13.87 16.61 15.47
C MET A 224 -15.15 17.03 16.22
N LYS A 225 -15.64 16.19 17.13
CA LYS A 225 -16.83 16.47 17.95
C LYS A 225 -16.65 17.68 18.85
N GLU A 226 -15.45 17.91 19.37
CA GLU A 226 -15.14 19.12 20.16
C GLU A 226 -15.29 20.42 19.34
N GLN A 227 -15.25 20.33 18.00
CA GLN A 227 -15.49 21.45 17.09
C GLN A 227 -16.92 21.46 16.50
N GLY A 228 -17.83 20.68 17.09
CA GLY A 228 -19.21 20.64 16.68
C GLY A 228 -19.47 19.83 15.40
N ALA A 229 -18.54 18.97 14.97
CA ALA A 229 -18.83 18.07 13.87
C ALA A 229 -19.88 17.02 14.30
N GLU A 230 -21.00 17.06 13.65
CA GLU A 230 -22.12 16.12 13.79
C GLU A 230 -22.15 15.16 12.60
N CYS A 231 -23.13 14.32 12.44
CA CYS A 231 -23.34 13.48 11.24
C CYS A 231 -22.07 12.78 10.74
N ILE A 232 -21.30 12.12 11.64
CA ILE A 232 -20.08 11.39 11.29
C ILE A 232 -20.41 9.90 11.09
N GLU A 233 -20.20 9.41 9.88
CA GLU A 233 -20.35 7.99 9.51
C GLU A 233 -18.98 7.35 9.33
N VAL A 234 -18.79 6.09 9.80
CA VAL A 234 -17.56 5.32 9.57
C VAL A 234 -17.85 4.10 8.71
N ARG A 235 -17.14 3.96 7.58
CA ARG A 235 -17.25 2.85 6.62
C ARG A 235 -15.99 2.01 6.62
N ASN A 236 -16.12 0.70 6.87
CA ASN A 236 -14.98 -0.23 6.87
C ASN A 236 -14.78 -0.84 5.48
N LEU A 237 -13.76 -0.42 4.73
CA LEU A 237 -13.50 -0.87 3.36
C LEU A 237 -13.07 -2.33 3.22
N ILE A 238 -12.90 -3.08 4.31
CA ILE A 238 -12.81 -4.53 4.25
C ILE A 238 -14.15 -5.18 3.86
N ASN A 239 -15.27 -4.48 4.03
CA ASN A 239 -16.59 -4.95 3.64
C ASN A 239 -16.87 -4.68 2.15
N GLY A 240 -16.24 -5.46 1.27
CA GLY A 240 -16.33 -5.27 -0.18
C GLY A 240 -17.76 -5.38 -0.77
N LYS A 241 -18.71 -5.98 -0.05
CA LYS A 241 -20.12 -6.07 -0.48
C LYS A 241 -20.80 -4.70 -0.50
N GLU A 242 -20.40 -3.81 0.38
CA GLU A 242 -20.95 -2.45 0.49
C GLU A 242 -20.30 -1.43 -0.45
N HIS A 243 -19.20 -1.79 -1.11
CA HIS A 243 -18.42 -0.84 -1.92
C HIS A 243 -19.26 -0.18 -3.01
N GLN A 244 -20.17 -0.93 -3.66
CA GLN A 244 -21.01 -0.36 -4.73
C GLN A 244 -21.96 0.70 -4.18
N VAL A 245 -22.67 0.38 -3.09
CA VAL A 245 -23.61 1.31 -2.42
C VAL A 245 -22.89 2.55 -1.91
N TRP A 246 -21.71 2.37 -1.29
CA TRP A 246 -20.92 3.51 -0.79
C TRP A 246 -20.31 4.34 -1.89
N ALA A 247 -20.02 3.77 -3.06
CA ALA A 247 -19.51 4.52 -4.20
C ALA A 247 -20.63 5.36 -4.85
N GLU A 248 -21.83 4.83 -4.94
CA GLU A 248 -23.03 5.57 -5.42
C GLU A 248 -23.42 6.74 -4.49
N ASP A 249 -23.26 6.53 -3.17
CA ASP A 249 -23.55 7.54 -2.13
C ASP A 249 -22.37 8.52 -1.89
N PHE A 250 -21.23 8.33 -2.53
CA PHE A 250 -19.99 9.07 -2.22
C PHE A 250 -20.16 10.59 -2.32
N SER A 251 -20.91 11.07 -3.30
CA SER A 251 -21.17 12.50 -3.51
C SER A 251 -22.18 13.12 -2.52
N SER A 252 -22.88 12.30 -1.73
CA SER A 252 -23.80 12.78 -0.70
C SER A 252 -23.08 13.32 0.54
N SER A 253 -21.78 13.08 0.65
CA SER A 253 -20.93 13.55 1.73
C SER A 253 -20.00 14.66 1.25
N GLU A 254 -20.05 15.81 1.94
CA GLU A 254 -19.14 16.92 1.65
C GLU A 254 -17.71 16.64 2.10
N ASN A 255 -17.52 15.87 3.17
CA ASN A 255 -16.23 15.65 3.79
C ASN A 255 -15.89 14.16 3.86
N ASN A 256 -14.93 13.73 3.08
CA ASN A 256 -14.51 12.34 2.98
C ASN A 256 -13.06 12.17 3.48
N LEU A 257 -12.87 11.49 4.61
CA LEU A 257 -11.56 11.20 5.17
C LEU A 257 -11.22 9.71 5.02
N PHE A 258 -10.12 9.42 4.33
CA PHE A 258 -9.60 8.07 4.20
C PHE A 258 -8.47 7.83 5.20
N VAL A 259 -8.61 6.83 6.07
CA VAL A 259 -7.62 6.43 7.07
C VAL A 259 -7.21 4.99 6.81
N PHE A 260 -5.97 4.76 6.38
CA PHE A 260 -5.52 3.41 6.01
C PHE A 260 -4.05 3.16 6.31
N PRO A 261 -3.67 1.88 6.53
CA PRO A 261 -2.28 1.49 6.64
C PRO A 261 -1.60 1.43 5.27
N LEU A 262 -0.31 1.73 5.24
CA LEU A 262 0.53 1.50 4.08
C LEU A 262 0.79 0.00 3.91
N TYR A 263 0.39 -0.57 2.79
CA TYR A 263 0.68 -1.95 2.39
C TYR A 263 1.45 -1.93 1.07
N VAL A 264 2.63 -2.55 1.06
CA VAL A 264 3.49 -2.59 -0.13
C VAL A 264 3.50 -1.23 -0.86
N HIS A 265 3.91 -0.19 -0.12
CA HIS A 265 4.11 1.20 -0.57
C HIS A 265 2.87 1.94 -1.11
N ALA A 266 1.67 1.37 -1.00
CA ALA A 266 0.41 2.00 -1.37
C ALA A 266 -0.71 1.64 -0.38
N MET A 267 -1.94 2.01 -0.69
CA MET A 267 -3.11 1.59 0.06
C MET A 267 -3.39 0.09 -0.15
N PRO A 268 -4.06 -0.58 0.80
CA PRO A 268 -4.47 -1.98 0.64
C PRO A 268 -5.34 -2.21 -0.59
N GLY A 269 -5.30 -3.43 -1.14
CA GLY A 269 -6.12 -3.81 -2.31
C GLY A 269 -7.62 -3.57 -2.12
N SER A 270 -8.16 -3.73 -0.91
CA SER A 270 -9.56 -3.43 -0.61
C SER A 270 -9.91 -1.95 -0.76
N VAL A 271 -8.99 -1.05 -0.42
CA VAL A 271 -9.16 0.40 -0.64
C VAL A 271 -9.13 0.71 -2.13
N MET A 272 -8.19 0.12 -2.87
CA MET A 272 -8.13 0.27 -4.32
C MET A 272 -9.43 -0.19 -4.99
N LYS A 273 -9.96 -1.36 -4.59
CA LYS A 273 -11.24 -1.89 -5.09
C LYS A 273 -12.43 -0.98 -4.82
N PHE A 274 -12.40 -0.22 -3.75
CA PHE A 274 -13.41 0.83 -3.51
C PHE A 274 -13.20 2.03 -4.42
N LEU A 275 -11.97 2.57 -4.49
CA LEU A 275 -11.67 3.74 -5.32
C LEU A 275 -11.95 3.51 -6.81
N GLU A 276 -11.77 2.28 -7.30
CA GLU A 276 -12.10 1.90 -8.69
C GLU A 276 -13.58 2.09 -9.04
N ARG A 277 -14.47 2.03 -8.05
CA ARG A 277 -15.93 2.17 -8.26
C ARG A 277 -16.36 3.63 -8.30
N LEU A 278 -15.52 4.53 -7.81
CA LEU A 278 -15.81 5.95 -7.84
C LEU A 278 -15.77 6.47 -9.28
N LYS A 279 -16.81 7.16 -9.67
CA LYS A 279 -16.91 7.82 -10.98
C LYS A 279 -16.60 9.31 -10.83
N PRO A 280 -16.14 9.99 -11.89
CA PRO A 280 -15.97 11.43 -11.86
C PRO A 280 -17.27 12.12 -11.44
N ILE A 281 -17.18 12.93 -10.37
CA ILE A 281 -18.32 13.64 -9.77
C ILE A 281 -18.37 15.06 -10.32
N ASN A 282 -17.20 15.64 -10.62
CA ASN A 282 -17.04 17.02 -11.06
C ASN A 282 -17.70 18.03 -10.10
N ASN A 283 -17.63 17.76 -8.80
CA ASN A 283 -18.20 18.60 -7.74
C ASN A 283 -17.11 18.99 -6.73
N LYS A 284 -16.75 20.27 -6.74
CA LYS A 284 -15.71 20.83 -5.85
C LYS A 284 -16.18 21.02 -4.40
N HIS A 285 -17.46 20.82 -4.10
CA HIS A 285 -17.97 20.77 -2.73
C HIS A 285 -17.78 19.41 -2.06
N VAL A 286 -17.41 18.38 -2.84
CA VAL A 286 -17.00 17.08 -2.30
C VAL A 286 -15.50 17.12 -2.05
N HIS A 287 -15.10 16.97 -0.80
CA HIS A 287 -13.73 17.08 -0.33
C HIS A 287 -13.15 15.71 0.04
N MET A 288 -11.89 15.51 -0.25
CA MET A 288 -11.15 14.27 0.08
C MET A 288 -9.87 14.60 0.85
N ALA A 289 -9.69 13.97 2.00
CA ALA A 289 -8.48 14.02 2.81
C ALA A 289 -7.97 12.60 3.11
N PHE A 290 -6.67 12.49 3.38
CA PHE A 290 -6.04 11.20 3.59
C PHE A 290 -5.12 11.20 4.80
N PHE A 291 -5.27 10.18 5.64
CA PHE A 291 -4.35 9.86 6.71
C PHE A 291 -3.74 8.47 6.46
N VAL A 292 -2.45 8.45 6.16
CA VAL A 292 -1.69 7.23 5.88
C VAL A 292 -0.84 6.88 7.09
N GLN A 293 -0.98 5.66 7.61
CA GLN A 293 -0.14 5.19 8.71
C GLN A 293 0.73 4.00 8.29
N SER A 294 1.92 3.88 8.89
CA SER A 294 2.83 2.77 8.62
C SER A 294 3.50 2.25 9.87
N GLY A 295 3.98 1.00 9.82
CA GLY A 295 4.79 0.41 10.87
C GLY A 295 6.21 0.99 10.90
N PHE A 296 6.79 1.26 9.75
CA PHE A 296 8.11 1.88 9.64
C PHE A 296 8.04 3.38 9.97
N PRO A 297 9.07 3.92 10.63
CA PRO A 297 9.02 5.30 11.12
C PRO A 297 9.30 6.35 10.04
N GLU A 298 10.04 6.04 8.99
CA GLU A 298 10.40 6.96 7.90
C GLU A 298 9.26 7.15 6.90
N THR A 299 9.19 8.34 6.27
CA THR A 299 8.12 8.68 5.31
C THR A 299 8.45 8.30 3.87
N SER A 300 9.70 7.96 3.55
CA SER A 300 10.11 7.49 2.23
C SER A 300 9.29 6.32 1.70
N GLN A 301 8.80 5.47 2.61
CA GLN A 301 7.94 4.34 2.28
C GLN A 301 6.64 4.73 1.58
N SER A 302 6.15 5.95 1.79
CA SER A 302 4.85 6.45 1.32
C SER A 302 4.95 7.54 0.26
N TYR A 303 6.14 7.85 -0.24
CA TYR A 303 6.35 8.99 -1.15
C TYR A 303 5.49 8.98 -2.39
N TYR A 304 5.46 7.84 -3.06
CA TYR A 304 4.78 7.73 -4.35
C TYR A 304 3.26 7.63 -4.19
N LEU A 305 2.79 7.35 -2.99
CA LEU A 305 1.38 7.33 -2.70
C LEU A 305 0.79 8.75 -2.63
N ARG A 306 1.51 9.71 -2.06
CA ARG A 306 1.01 11.09 -1.91
C ARG A 306 0.61 11.74 -3.23
N PRO A 307 1.44 11.74 -4.29
CA PRO A 307 1.04 12.25 -5.60
C PRO A 307 -0.20 11.55 -6.16
N TYR A 308 -0.32 10.25 -5.99
CA TYR A 308 -1.49 9.53 -6.44
C TYR A 308 -2.77 10.00 -5.73
N LEU A 309 -2.72 10.23 -4.41
CA LEU A 309 -3.88 10.69 -3.63
C LEU A 309 -4.37 12.08 -4.08
N GLU A 310 -3.49 12.94 -4.54
CA GLU A 310 -3.87 14.20 -5.16
C GLU A 310 -4.44 13.97 -6.58
N LEU A 311 -3.80 13.13 -7.39
CA LEU A 311 -4.24 12.82 -8.76
C LEU A 311 -5.63 12.18 -8.78
N ILE A 312 -5.95 11.26 -7.86
CA ILE A 312 -7.28 10.64 -7.80
C ILE A 312 -8.36 11.68 -7.51
N THR A 313 -8.12 12.66 -6.62
CA THR A 313 -9.08 13.74 -6.37
C THR A 313 -9.28 14.64 -7.59
N LYS A 314 -8.18 14.94 -8.31
CA LYS A 314 -8.24 15.68 -9.58
C LYS A 314 -9.05 14.92 -10.63
N ARG A 315 -8.82 13.61 -10.76
CA ARG A 315 -9.53 12.73 -11.71
C ARG A 315 -11.03 12.63 -11.42
N LEU A 316 -11.40 12.54 -10.15
CA LEU A 316 -12.78 12.51 -9.72
C LEU A 316 -13.47 13.90 -9.79
N GLY A 317 -12.71 14.96 -10.01
CA GLY A 317 -13.23 16.33 -10.04
C GLY A 317 -13.63 16.88 -8.67
N THR A 318 -13.13 16.28 -7.58
CA THR A 318 -13.35 16.67 -6.18
C THR A 318 -12.29 17.67 -5.70
N SER A 319 -12.38 18.12 -4.46
CA SER A 319 -11.38 18.98 -3.81
C SER A 319 -10.46 18.16 -2.92
N PHE A 320 -9.16 18.47 -2.97
CA PHE A 320 -8.12 17.83 -2.16
C PHE A 320 -7.84 18.65 -0.90
N ASP A 321 -8.11 18.08 0.27
CA ASP A 321 -7.87 18.72 1.58
C ASP A 321 -6.50 18.36 2.19
N GLY A 322 -5.72 17.54 1.51
CA GLY A 322 -4.35 17.18 1.92
C GLY A 322 -4.17 15.75 2.38
N THR A 323 -2.90 15.41 2.63
CA THR A 323 -2.46 14.09 3.12
C THR A 323 -1.49 14.25 4.27
N ILE A 324 -1.72 13.52 5.36
CA ILE A 324 -0.77 13.33 6.46
C ILE A 324 -0.28 11.89 6.47
N ILE A 325 1.05 11.71 6.58
CA ILE A 325 1.71 10.41 6.69
C ILE A 325 2.28 10.25 8.09
N LYS A 326 1.90 9.18 8.80
CA LYS A 326 2.38 8.89 10.16
C LYS A 326 3.06 7.54 10.24
N GLY A 327 4.37 7.54 10.39
CA GLY A 327 5.16 6.33 10.62
C GLY A 327 5.22 5.91 12.08
N GLY A 328 5.63 4.65 12.33
CA GLY A 328 5.87 4.11 13.67
C GLY A 328 4.61 3.77 14.46
N VAL A 329 3.50 3.47 13.79
CA VAL A 329 2.17 3.27 14.40
C VAL A 329 1.90 1.83 14.82
N GLU A 330 2.66 0.85 14.32
CA GLU A 330 2.31 -0.57 14.49
C GLU A 330 2.18 -1.00 15.96
N GLY A 331 2.97 -0.44 16.84
CA GLY A 331 2.99 -0.83 18.25
C GLY A 331 1.89 -0.25 19.14
N ILE A 332 0.94 0.52 18.64
CA ILE A 332 -0.02 1.24 19.51
C ILE A 332 -0.94 0.29 20.30
N GLN A 333 -1.33 -0.84 19.73
CA GLN A 333 -2.17 -1.83 20.44
C GLN A 333 -1.37 -2.65 21.48
N ALA A 334 -0.06 -2.75 21.32
CA ALA A 334 0.80 -3.51 22.21
C ALA A 334 1.27 -2.70 23.45
N LYS A 335 1.08 -1.38 23.42
CA LYS A 335 1.51 -0.47 24.48
C LYS A 335 0.35 -0.07 25.38
N PRO A 336 0.60 0.17 26.69
CA PRO A 336 -0.40 0.76 27.56
C PRO A 336 -0.88 2.12 27.03
N GLU A 337 -2.13 2.48 27.29
CA GLU A 337 -2.72 3.75 26.83
C GLU A 337 -1.88 4.97 27.23
N LYS A 338 -1.37 5.00 28.49
CA LYS A 338 -0.49 6.06 28.98
C LYS A 338 0.76 6.27 28.09
N ALA A 339 1.31 5.20 27.54
CA ALA A 339 2.46 5.28 26.63
C ALA A 339 2.10 5.81 25.24
N ASN A 340 0.83 5.75 24.88
CA ASN A 340 0.32 6.28 23.62
C ASN A 340 -0.28 7.70 23.76
N LYS A 341 -0.36 8.26 24.98
CA LYS A 341 -1.05 9.53 25.24
C LYS A 341 -0.65 10.62 24.26
N LYS A 342 0.63 10.89 24.10
CA LYS A 342 1.11 11.91 23.14
C LYS A 342 0.60 11.68 21.72
N PHE A 343 0.57 10.43 21.27
CA PHE A 343 0.08 10.07 19.95
C PHE A 343 -1.44 10.27 19.85
N PHE A 344 -2.19 9.90 20.87
CA PHE A 344 -3.64 10.09 20.90
C PHE A 344 -4.02 11.57 20.96
N ASP A 345 -3.33 12.37 21.78
CA ASP A 345 -3.51 13.83 21.81
C ASP A 345 -3.24 14.47 20.42
N GLN A 346 -2.25 13.95 19.68
CA GLN A 346 -1.99 14.36 18.30
C GLN A 346 -3.16 14.04 17.36
N MET A 347 -3.77 12.85 17.48
CA MET A 347 -4.91 12.46 16.62
C MET A 347 -6.18 13.28 16.95
N GLU A 348 -6.43 13.55 18.23
CA GLU A 348 -7.52 14.43 18.63
C GLU A 348 -7.30 15.86 18.13
N ARG A 349 -6.07 16.38 18.24
CA ARG A 349 -5.71 17.69 17.68
C ARG A 349 -5.91 17.72 16.15
N LEU A 350 -5.54 16.64 15.44
CA LEU A 350 -5.81 16.53 14.01
C LEU A 350 -7.30 16.63 13.71
N GLY A 351 -8.12 15.91 14.48
CA GLY A 351 -9.59 15.98 14.34
C GLY A 351 -10.12 17.40 14.55
N ARG A 352 -9.69 18.09 15.63
CA ARG A 352 -10.06 19.49 15.88
C ARG A 352 -9.69 20.41 14.71
N THR A 353 -8.45 20.31 14.25
CA THR A 353 -7.93 21.16 13.17
C THR A 353 -8.66 20.90 11.86
N TYR A 354 -8.85 19.62 11.51
CA TYR A 354 -9.54 19.27 10.26
C TYR A 354 -11.01 19.72 10.29
N ALA A 355 -11.72 19.54 11.40
CA ALA A 355 -13.09 20.00 11.53
C ALA A 355 -13.23 21.53 11.51
N SER A 356 -12.25 22.27 12.03
CA SER A 356 -12.33 23.75 12.05
C SER A 356 -11.83 24.41 10.77
N LYS A 357 -10.77 23.86 10.13
CA LYS A 357 -10.10 24.48 8.98
C LYS A 357 -10.41 23.81 7.63
N GLY A 358 -10.99 22.61 7.63
CA GLY A 358 -11.30 21.82 6.44
C GLY A 358 -10.09 21.36 5.63
N ILE A 359 -8.90 21.35 6.23
CA ILE A 359 -7.66 20.93 5.57
C ILE A 359 -6.78 20.08 6.50
N MET A 360 -5.95 19.24 5.92
CA MET A 360 -4.80 18.61 6.59
C MET A 360 -3.69 19.66 6.73
N ASP A 361 -3.71 20.33 7.86
CA ASP A 361 -2.87 21.50 8.17
C ASP A 361 -1.37 21.22 8.00
N LEU A 362 -0.65 22.18 7.37
CA LEU A 362 0.78 22.03 7.08
C LEU A 362 1.66 21.97 8.33
N ASP A 363 1.26 22.63 9.42
CA ASP A 363 2.04 22.62 10.65
C ASP A 363 1.88 21.28 11.37
N LEU A 364 0.66 20.71 11.37
CA LEU A 364 0.43 19.33 11.83
C LEU A 364 1.19 18.33 10.97
N LYS A 365 1.22 18.54 9.65
CA LYS A 365 1.99 17.69 8.75
C LYS A 365 3.47 17.67 9.13
N LYS A 366 4.10 18.83 9.32
CA LYS A 366 5.51 18.95 9.74
C LYS A 366 5.78 18.28 11.08
N GLU A 367 4.83 18.39 12.02
CA GLU A 367 4.96 17.79 13.35
C GLU A 367 4.83 16.27 13.32
N TYR A 368 3.91 15.72 12.51
CA TYR A 368 3.55 14.30 12.53
C TYR A 368 4.39 13.46 11.58
N GLU A 369 4.79 14.04 10.47
CA GLU A 369 5.66 13.36 9.52
C GLU A 369 7.10 13.41 10.02
N LYS A 370 7.71 12.24 10.13
CA LYS A 370 9.13 12.12 10.41
C LYS A 370 9.94 12.43 9.17
N SER A 371 11.26 12.54 9.36
CA SER A 371 12.19 12.68 8.25
C SER A 371 12.00 11.58 7.19
N GLU A 372 12.33 11.93 5.99
CA GLU A 372 12.28 11.08 4.81
C GLU A 372 13.02 9.77 5.03
N TYR A 373 14.24 9.86 5.51
CA TYR A 373 15.11 8.74 5.84
C TYR A 373 15.49 8.77 7.33
N LEU A 374 15.89 7.62 7.84
CA LEU A 374 16.42 7.52 9.20
C LEU A 374 17.73 8.29 9.32
N SER A 375 17.87 9.12 10.33
CA SER A 375 19.14 9.79 10.62
C SER A 375 20.26 8.77 10.90
N LYS A 376 21.52 9.13 10.63
CA LYS A 376 22.67 8.26 10.89
C LYS A 376 22.73 7.75 12.33
N GLY A 377 22.40 8.61 13.31
CA GLY A 377 22.33 8.21 14.72
C GLY A 377 21.29 7.13 14.98
N VAL A 378 20.08 7.25 14.39
CA VAL A 378 19.03 6.22 14.49
C VAL A 378 19.46 4.92 13.81
N GLN A 379 20.13 5.00 12.67
CA GLN A 379 20.63 3.82 11.95
C GLN A 379 21.66 3.05 12.80
N ILE A 380 22.60 3.76 13.43
CA ILE A 380 23.62 3.17 14.32
C ILE A 380 22.92 2.52 15.51
N LEU A 381 22.03 3.25 16.21
CA LEU A 381 21.28 2.73 17.34
C LEU A 381 20.49 1.47 16.99
N PHE A 382 19.79 1.49 15.85
CA PHE A 382 19.03 0.32 15.36
C PHE A 382 19.96 -0.87 15.09
N SER A 383 21.13 -0.63 14.51
CA SER A 383 22.12 -1.69 14.23
C SER A 383 22.62 -2.32 15.52
N LEU A 384 22.93 -1.52 16.54
CA LEU A 384 23.34 -2.01 17.86
C LEU A 384 22.23 -2.82 18.54
N LEU A 385 20.99 -2.33 18.52
CA LEU A 385 19.84 -3.05 19.08
C LEU A 385 19.52 -4.33 18.31
N SER A 386 19.74 -4.35 16.99
CA SER A 386 19.55 -5.54 16.16
C SER A 386 20.57 -6.64 16.52
N PHE A 387 21.80 -6.28 16.84
CA PHE A 387 22.82 -7.22 17.30
C PHE A 387 22.41 -7.92 18.61
N THR A 388 21.74 -7.21 19.54
CA THR A 388 21.23 -7.78 20.79
C THR A 388 19.97 -8.63 20.61
N GLY A 389 19.34 -8.60 19.43
CA GLY A 389 18.06 -9.25 19.15
C GLY A 389 16.82 -8.53 19.72
N LEU A 390 16.98 -7.39 20.38
CA LEU A 390 15.88 -6.61 20.97
C LEU A 390 14.88 -6.13 19.90
N THR A 391 15.35 -5.76 18.71
CA THR A 391 14.49 -5.36 17.59
C THR A 391 13.54 -6.46 17.14
N ASN A 392 13.87 -7.72 17.42
CA ASN A 392 13.12 -8.90 17.03
C ASN A 392 12.21 -9.43 18.13
N TYR A 393 12.23 -8.82 19.32
CA TYR A 393 11.51 -9.31 20.51
C TYR A 393 10.02 -9.49 20.26
N TYR A 394 9.37 -8.50 19.64
CA TYR A 394 7.94 -8.54 19.32
C TYR A 394 7.58 -9.74 18.45
N TRP A 395 8.31 -9.92 17.35
CA TRP A 395 8.07 -11.02 16.42
C TRP A 395 8.38 -12.38 17.04
N ASN A 396 9.50 -12.49 17.75
CA ASN A 396 9.90 -13.72 18.42
C ASN A 396 8.90 -14.12 19.52
N SER A 397 8.37 -13.16 20.28
CA SER A 397 7.35 -13.41 21.29
C SER A 397 6.07 -13.97 20.67
N ASN A 398 5.59 -13.37 19.58
CA ASN A 398 4.41 -13.86 18.86
C ASN A 398 4.62 -15.25 18.22
N LEU A 399 5.80 -15.49 17.64
CA LEU A 399 6.18 -16.79 17.10
C LEU A 399 6.19 -17.89 18.22
N LYS A 400 6.71 -17.57 19.40
CA LYS A 400 6.71 -18.48 20.55
C LYS A 400 5.27 -18.76 21.01
N LYS A 401 4.44 -17.72 21.17
CA LYS A 401 3.02 -17.86 21.55
C LYS A 401 2.22 -18.75 20.61
N ASN A 402 2.58 -18.77 19.33
CA ASN A 402 1.92 -19.61 18.32
C ASN A 402 2.64 -20.96 18.07
N GLY A 403 3.66 -21.32 18.84
CA GLY A 403 4.41 -22.57 18.65
C GLY A 403 5.22 -22.63 17.35
N ALA A 404 5.44 -21.48 16.68
CA ALA A 404 6.04 -21.38 15.36
C ALA A 404 7.50 -20.92 15.35
N TYR A 405 8.09 -20.66 16.53
CA TYR A 405 9.42 -20.08 16.64
C TYR A 405 10.51 -20.94 15.97
N GLY A 406 10.44 -22.25 16.08
CA GLY A 406 11.37 -23.19 15.41
C GLY A 406 11.30 -23.11 13.88
N LYS A 407 10.15 -22.72 13.32
CA LYS A 407 9.88 -22.60 11.89
C LYS A 407 10.04 -21.16 11.35
N ARG A 408 10.54 -20.20 12.13
CA ARG A 408 10.56 -18.78 11.76
C ARG A 408 11.27 -18.47 10.45
N PHE A 409 12.23 -19.29 10.07
CA PHE A 409 12.99 -19.20 8.80
C PHE A 409 12.55 -20.23 7.76
N ALA A 410 11.43 -20.90 7.95
CA ALA A 410 10.93 -21.89 6.98
C ALA A 410 10.79 -21.27 5.58
N LYS A 411 11.10 -22.09 4.57
CA LYS A 411 11.00 -21.78 3.15
C LYS A 411 10.04 -22.77 2.50
N PRO A 412 8.72 -22.63 2.73
CA PRO A 412 7.74 -23.66 2.37
C PRO A 412 7.62 -23.92 0.86
N TYR A 413 8.17 -23.04 0.03
CA TYR A 413 8.08 -23.14 -1.42
C TYR A 413 9.40 -23.56 -2.11
N ASN A 414 10.43 -23.87 -1.33
CA ASN A 414 11.67 -24.47 -1.85
C ASN A 414 11.51 -25.98 -1.95
#